data_c26d98363819a6cc831d0bb5de2f29ae
#
_entry.id   c26d98363819a6cc831d0bb5de2f29ae
#
_cell.length_a   1.000
_cell.length_b   1.000
_cell.length_c   1.000
_cell.angle_alpha   90.00
_cell.angle_beta   90.00
_cell.angle_gamma   90.00
#
_symmetry.space_group_name_H-M   'P 1'
#
loop_
_entity.id
_entity.type
_entity.pdbx_description
1 polymer ?
#
loop_
_entity_poly.entity_id
_entity_poly.type
_entity_poly.pdbx_seq_one_letter_code
_entity_poly.pdbx_strand_id
1 'polypeptide(L)'
;MHKPLVSLAVLKAKPGKQQALKTGLLNLIEPTRAEPGNLDYVLFEQRDEPGTFYMREAFKDQAALDAHFATPYFQRFAAAADDWLDEPLQLIFLEQVSD
;
A
#
# COMPACT_ATOMS: atom_id res chain seq x y z
N MET A 1 -22.50 -13.70 -3.77
CA MET A 1 -22.15 -12.29 -3.72
C MET A 1 -20.65 -12.11 -3.59
N HIS A 2 -20.06 -11.28 -4.40
CA HIS A 2 -18.61 -11.10 -4.42
C HIS A 2 -18.18 -10.09 -3.36
N LYS A 3 -17.25 -10.47 -2.49
CA LYS A 3 -16.69 -9.58 -1.49
C LYS A 3 -15.38 -8.96 -2.00
N PRO A 4 -15.15 -7.68 -1.74
CA PRO A 4 -13.85 -7.08 -2.04
C PRO A 4 -12.72 -7.76 -1.26
N LEU A 5 -11.54 -7.75 -1.85
CA LEU A 5 -10.33 -8.18 -1.16
C LEU A 5 -9.74 -6.96 -0.45
N VAL A 6 -9.75 -6.98 0.87
CA VAL A 6 -9.31 -5.87 1.71
C VAL A 6 -7.99 -6.21 2.37
N SER A 7 -7.05 -5.28 2.35
CA SER A 7 -5.77 -5.47 3.02
C SER A 7 -5.26 -4.18 3.63
N LEU A 8 -4.31 -4.34 4.54
CA LEU A 8 -3.58 -3.25 5.17
C LEU A 8 -2.10 -3.51 4.97
N ALA A 9 -1.43 -2.64 4.25
CA ALA A 9 0.01 -2.72 4.09
C ALA A 9 0.67 -1.89 5.18
N VAL A 10 1.66 -2.47 5.88
CA VAL A 10 2.42 -1.79 6.92
C VAL A 10 3.85 -1.60 6.45
N LEU A 11 4.32 -0.35 6.42
CA LEU A 11 5.63 0.01 5.92
C LEU A 11 6.32 0.92 6.91
N LYS A 12 7.52 0.51 7.35
CA LYS A 12 8.28 1.27 8.34
C LYS A 12 9.60 1.73 7.71
N ALA A 13 9.82 3.04 7.75
CA ALA A 13 11.04 3.64 7.17
C ALA A 13 12.25 3.47 8.08
N LYS A 14 13.41 3.27 7.47
CA LYS A 14 14.69 3.43 8.17
C LYS A 14 14.83 4.85 8.70
N PRO A 15 15.60 5.06 9.78
CA PRO A 15 15.93 6.41 10.23
C PRO A 15 16.53 7.24 9.08
N GLY A 16 16.00 8.44 8.88
CA GLY A 16 16.42 9.33 7.80
C GLY A 16 15.74 9.07 6.46
N LYS A 17 14.91 8.02 6.33
CA LYS A 17 14.22 7.69 5.07
C LYS A 17 12.72 7.92 5.13
N GLN A 18 12.23 8.51 6.21
CA GLN A 18 10.79 8.71 6.42
C GLN A 18 10.16 9.52 5.29
N GLN A 19 10.80 10.62 4.89
CA GLN A 19 10.24 11.47 3.83
C GLN A 19 10.30 10.80 2.47
N ALA A 20 11.38 10.07 2.17
CA ALA A 20 11.51 9.34 0.91
C ALA A 20 10.40 8.29 0.76
N LEU A 21 10.15 7.52 1.82
CA LEU A 21 9.10 6.52 1.82
C LEU A 21 7.73 7.18 1.67
N LYS A 22 7.48 8.25 2.41
CA LYS A 22 6.21 8.97 2.34
C LYS A 22 5.93 9.48 0.92
N THR A 23 6.92 10.11 0.30
CA THR A 23 6.78 10.64 -1.06
C THR A 23 6.53 9.51 -2.05
N GLY A 24 7.27 8.41 -1.93
CA GLY A 24 7.08 7.25 -2.79
C GLY A 24 5.68 6.66 -2.68
N LEU A 25 5.18 6.54 -1.45
CA LEU A 25 3.82 6.03 -1.21
C LEU A 25 2.75 6.98 -1.75
N LEU A 26 2.91 8.29 -1.53
CA LEU A 26 1.95 9.28 -2.03
C LEU A 26 1.87 9.26 -3.55
N ASN A 27 2.99 9.01 -4.23
CA ASN A 27 3.02 8.96 -5.69
C ASN A 27 2.29 7.73 -6.26
N LEU A 28 2.00 6.72 -5.45
CA LEU A 28 1.22 5.56 -5.87
C LEU A 28 -0.29 5.81 -5.85
N ILE A 29 -0.76 6.83 -5.14
CA ILE A 29 -2.19 7.00 -4.84
C ILE A 29 -3.00 7.19 -6.13
N GLU A 30 -2.66 8.21 -6.91
CA GLU A 30 -3.44 8.56 -8.08
C GLU A 30 -3.47 7.48 -9.15
N PRO A 31 -2.30 6.92 -9.58
CA PRO A 31 -2.34 5.87 -10.58
C PRO A 31 -3.04 4.59 -10.10
N THR A 32 -2.91 4.26 -8.82
CA THR A 32 -3.60 3.08 -8.27
C THR A 32 -5.11 3.27 -8.30
N ARG A 33 -5.58 4.46 -7.91
CA ARG A 33 -7.03 4.75 -7.93
C ARG A 33 -7.62 4.74 -9.34
N ALA A 34 -6.79 4.90 -10.36
CA ALA A 34 -7.22 4.79 -11.76
C ALA A 34 -7.31 3.35 -12.26
N GLU A 35 -6.81 2.38 -11.51
CA GLU A 35 -6.90 0.96 -11.89
C GLU A 35 -8.35 0.50 -11.82
N PRO A 36 -8.84 -0.23 -12.86
CA PRO A 36 -10.26 -0.63 -12.91
C PRO A 36 -10.72 -1.47 -11.72
N GLY A 37 -9.79 -2.24 -11.12
CA GLY A 37 -10.14 -3.12 -10.00
C GLY A 37 -9.88 -2.54 -8.63
N ASN A 38 -9.38 -1.29 -8.53
CA ASN A 38 -9.14 -0.67 -7.23
C ASN A 38 -10.43 -0.05 -6.69
N LEU A 39 -10.75 -0.34 -5.44
CA LEU A 39 -11.95 0.16 -4.76
C LEU A 39 -11.61 1.16 -3.64
N ASP A 40 -10.42 1.05 -3.04
CA ASP A 40 -9.99 1.90 -1.94
C ASP A 40 -8.48 1.91 -1.89
N TYR A 41 -7.89 3.08 -1.67
CA TYR A 41 -6.43 3.20 -1.57
C TYR A 41 -6.12 4.50 -0.82
N VAL A 42 -5.89 4.39 0.51
CA VAL A 42 -5.73 5.54 1.39
C VAL A 42 -4.53 5.32 2.30
N LEU A 43 -3.66 6.32 2.35
CA LEU A 43 -2.43 6.26 3.13
C LEU A 43 -2.62 6.96 4.48
N PHE A 44 -2.15 6.30 5.54
CA PHE A 44 -2.11 6.83 6.90
C PHE A 44 -0.68 6.78 7.43
N GLU A 45 -0.32 7.75 8.22
CA GLU A 45 0.94 7.72 8.97
C GLU A 45 0.62 7.60 10.45
N GLN A 46 1.32 6.75 11.17
CA GLN A 46 1.09 6.56 12.60
C GLN A 46 1.49 7.83 13.34
N ARG A 47 0.55 8.39 14.12
CA ARG A 47 0.72 9.71 14.72
C ARG A 47 1.89 9.78 15.69
N ASP A 48 2.03 8.76 16.54
CA ASP A 48 3.05 8.72 17.59
C ASP A 48 4.30 7.94 17.18
N GLU A 49 4.38 7.53 15.91
CA GLU A 49 5.54 6.83 15.36
C GLU A 49 5.77 7.28 13.92
N PRO A 50 6.28 8.51 13.72
CA PRO A 50 6.51 9.05 12.38
C PRO A 50 7.43 8.14 11.58
N GLY A 51 7.10 7.96 10.29
CA GLY A 51 7.83 7.04 9.41
C GLY A 51 7.23 5.65 9.35
N THR A 52 6.18 5.37 10.12
CA THR A 52 5.40 4.14 10.01
C THR A 52 4.11 4.44 9.31
N PHE A 53 3.88 3.76 8.18
CA PHE A 53 2.76 4.03 7.27
C PHE A 53 1.86 2.82 7.14
N TYR A 54 0.58 3.10 6.94
CA TYR A 54 -0.44 2.09 6.70
C TYR A 54 -1.17 2.46 5.43
N MET A 55 -1.16 1.56 4.44
CA MET A 55 -1.95 1.73 3.22
C MET A 55 -3.18 0.85 3.34
N ARG A 56 -4.34 1.47 3.51
CA ARG A 56 -5.61 0.75 3.47
C ARG A 56 -6.00 0.56 2.02
N GLU A 57 -6.19 -0.68 1.60
CA GLU A 57 -6.46 -0.99 0.20
C GLU A 57 -7.60 -1.99 0.06
N ALA A 58 -8.37 -1.82 -1.00
CA ALA A 58 -9.37 -2.79 -1.39
C ALA A 58 -9.37 -2.93 -2.90
N PHE A 59 -9.42 -4.17 -3.35
CA PHE A 59 -9.50 -4.53 -4.76
C PHE A 59 -10.70 -5.44 -4.97
N LYS A 60 -11.25 -5.45 -6.18
CA LYS A 60 -12.46 -6.23 -6.43
C LYS A 60 -12.23 -7.73 -6.30
N ASP A 61 -11.00 -8.22 -6.54
CA ASP A 61 -10.63 -9.63 -6.44
C ASP A 61 -9.11 -9.79 -6.43
N GLN A 62 -8.65 -11.04 -6.32
CA GLN A 62 -7.22 -11.36 -6.30
C GLN A 62 -6.55 -10.97 -7.62
N ALA A 63 -7.23 -11.15 -8.75
CA ALA A 63 -6.66 -10.81 -10.06
C ALA A 63 -6.37 -9.31 -10.15
N ALA A 64 -7.25 -8.46 -9.59
CA ALA A 64 -7.04 -7.01 -9.56
C ALA A 64 -5.84 -6.63 -8.68
N LEU A 65 -5.67 -7.29 -7.54
CA LEU A 65 -4.50 -7.07 -6.68
C LEU A 65 -3.21 -7.51 -7.39
N ASP A 66 -3.23 -8.68 -8.04
CA ASP A 66 -2.08 -9.16 -8.78
C ASP A 66 -1.70 -8.19 -9.92
N ALA A 67 -2.70 -7.65 -10.61
CA ALA A 67 -2.48 -6.65 -11.66
C ALA A 67 -1.84 -5.38 -11.09
N HIS A 68 -2.28 -4.94 -9.90
CA HIS A 68 -1.70 -3.78 -9.21
C HIS A 68 -0.21 -3.99 -8.95
N PHE A 69 0.17 -5.14 -8.40
CA PHE A 69 1.58 -5.44 -8.11
C PHE A 69 2.43 -5.55 -9.37
N ALA A 70 1.83 -5.89 -10.52
CA ALA A 70 2.53 -6.02 -11.80
C ALA A 70 2.70 -4.69 -12.53
N THR A 71 2.09 -3.60 -12.06
CA THR A 71 2.21 -2.31 -12.74
C THR A 71 3.65 -1.77 -12.71
N PRO A 72 4.06 -1.03 -13.74
CA PRO A 72 5.40 -0.43 -13.76
C PRO A 72 5.65 0.50 -12.58
N TYR A 73 4.64 1.30 -12.19
CA TYR A 73 4.83 2.24 -11.08
C TYR A 73 4.98 1.53 -9.74
N PHE A 74 4.25 0.44 -9.51
CA PHE A 74 4.43 -0.34 -8.28
C PHE A 74 5.80 -1.02 -8.26
N GLN A 75 6.23 -1.59 -9.39
CA GLN A 75 7.53 -2.24 -9.49
C GLN A 75 8.69 -1.26 -9.23
N ARG A 76 8.58 -0.04 -9.75
CA ARG A 76 9.57 1.01 -9.47
C ARG A 76 9.59 1.38 -7.99
N PHE A 77 8.40 1.52 -7.38
CA PHE A 77 8.29 1.78 -5.96
C PHE A 77 8.94 0.66 -5.15
N ALA A 78 8.61 -0.59 -5.43
CA ALA A 78 9.13 -1.74 -4.69
C ALA A 78 10.66 -1.80 -4.75
N ALA A 79 11.25 -1.54 -5.91
CA ALA A 79 12.70 -1.53 -6.07
C ALA A 79 13.35 -0.42 -5.24
N ALA A 80 12.78 0.79 -5.26
CA ALA A 80 13.29 1.92 -4.48
C ALA A 80 13.08 1.71 -2.98
N ALA A 81 11.97 1.10 -2.60
CA ALA A 81 11.62 0.91 -1.20
C ALA A 81 12.58 -0.01 -0.45
N ASP A 82 13.31 -0.89 -1.14
CA ASP A 82 14.34 -1.71 -0.51
C ASP A 82 15.36 -0.86 0.26
N ASP A 83 15.67 0.33 -0.26
CA ASP A 83 16.61 1.24 0.40
C ASP A 83 15.97 2.05 1.52
N TRP A 84 14.64 2.13 1.57
CA TRP A 84 13.92 2.98 2.50
C TRP A 84 13.32 2.22 3.68
N LEU A 85 13.03 0.93 3.51
CA LEU A 85 12.33 0.14 4.52
C LEU A 85 13.30 -0.41 5.56
N ASP A 86 12.91 -0.28 6.84
CA ASP A 86 13.65 -0.85 7.97
C ASP A 86 13.49 -2.36 8.04
N GLU A 87 12.35 -2.85 7.58
CA GLU A 87 12.00 -4.27 7.53
C GLU A 87 11.11 -4.51 6.31
N PRO A 88 10.96 -5.76 5.85
CA PRO A 88 10.07 -6.02 4.71
C PRO A 88 8.65 -5.52 4.99
N LEU A 89 8.02 -4.99 3.94
CA LEU A 89 6.63 -4.56 4.08
C LEU A 89 5.76 -5.75 4.48
N GLN A 90 4.78 -5.49 5.33
CA GLN A 90 3.84 -6.50 5.78
C GLN A 90 2.50 -6.24 5.12
N LEU A 91 1.90 -7.27 4.53
CA LEU A 91 0.57 -7.16 3.93
C LEU A 91 -0.38 -8.03 4.73
N ILE A 92 -1.37 -7.40 5.36
CA ILE A 92 -2.33 -8.06 6.23
C ILE A 92 -3.68 -8.09 5.52
N PHE A 93 -4.18 -9.29 5.22
CA PHE A 93 -5.50 -9.42 4.62
C PHE A 93 -6.56 -9.39 5.71
N LEU A 94 -7.64 -8.65 5.46
CA LEU A 94 -8.69 -8.42 6.43
C LEU A 94 -10.03 -8.94 5.90
N GLU A 95 -10.82 -9.48 6.82
CA GLU A 95 -12.20 -9.89 6.54
C GLU A 95 -13.13 -8.88 7.18
N GLN A 96 -14.00 -8.27 6.40
CA GLN A 96 -14.99 -7.35 6.95
C GLN A 96 -16.06 -8.15 7.69
N VAL A 97 -16.18 -7.93 8.99
CA VAL A 97 -17.14 -8.64 9.84
C VAL A 97 -18.34 -7.79 10.24
N SER A 98 -18.33 -6.52 9.88
CA SER A 98 -19.44 -5.58 10.13
C SER A 98 -19.98 -5.06 8.81
N ASP A 99 -21.15 -4.48 8.88
CA ASP A 99 -21.72 -3.75 7.73
C ASP A 99 -20.96 -2.38 7.52
#